data_8eef0ec43160af514b18d5e7ab6cec6d
#
_entry.id   8eef0ec43160af514b18d5e7ab6cec6d
#
_cell.length_a   1.000
_cell.length_b   1.000
_cell.length_c   1.000
_cell.angle_alpha   90.00
_cell.angle_beta   90.00
_cell.angle_gamma   90.00
#
_symmetry.space_group_name_H-M   'P 1'
#
loop_
_entity.id
_entity.type
_entity.pdbx_description
1 polymer ?
#
loop_
_entity_poly.entity_id
_entity_poly.type
_entity_poly.pdbx_seq_one_letter_code
_entity_poly.pdbx_strand_id
1 'polypeptide(L)'
;MNQVDATRKRPPGIVKRWGWRILAILQAALLILVGLAAVAVASRYGGRWLPFLLAGAAGWVLAQVLKAGLSLPLAANPATAAAMVSSVWFPVFAAVLPALAEELGKYVPLRWMRVQAREQALALGLGAGAIEAVFLALPLLLNPVAGTTTLVGMLISVWERSWAVTLHAGMATLDGFAACARRGRWLLAAMAAHFLADLPAGQYQRLVALRAPGVVTWLVIAEILVPLLALAALALGRGLWRKAGAAPGPAQ
;
A
#
# COMPACT_ATOMS: atom_id res chain seq x y z
N MET A 1 11.86 -31.08 -45.24
CA MET A 1 12.94 -31.10 -44.23
C MET A 1 12.64 -30.05 -43.20
N ASN A 2 11.98 -30.42 -42.08
CA ASN A 2 11.53 -29.49 -41.04
C ASN A 2 12.71 -29.18 -40.11
N GLN A 3 13.18 -27.94 -40.12
CA GLN A 3 14.04 -27.42 -39.07
C GLN A 3 13.22 -27.30 -37.79
N VAL A 4 13.35 -28.28 -36.89
CA VAL A 4 12.79 -28.23 -35.54
C VAL A 4 13.54 -27.16 -34.75
N ASP A 5 12.80 -26.17 -34.32
CA ASP A 5 13.20 -25.01 -33.54
C ASP A 5 14.07 -25.38 -32.33
N ALA A 6 15.37 -25.10 -32.41
CA ALA A 6 16.39 -25.44 -31.42
C ALA A 6 16.40 -24.49 -30.20
N THR A 7 15.38 -23.67 -30.01
CA THR A 7 15.33 -22.63 -28.95
C THR A 7 14.58 -23.06 -27.68
N ARG A 8 14.40 -24.37 -27.46
CA ARG A 8 13.82 -24.82 -26.17
C ARG A 8 14.81 -24.53 -25.04
N LYS A 9 14.66 -23.31 -24.42
CA LYS A 9 15.42 -22.95 -23.22
C LYS A 9 15.30 -24.07 -22.18
N ARG A 10 16.41 -24.72 -21.85
CA ARG A 10 16.45 -25.75 -20.81
C ARG A 10 15.84 -25.15 -19.51
N PRO A 11 15.00 -25.90 -18.81
CA PRO A 11 14.48 -25.42 -17.52
C PRO A 11 15.66 -25.15 -16.56
N PRO A 12 15.57 -24.14 -15.73
CA PRO A 12 16.65 -23.81 -14.79
C PRO A 12 17.00 -25.01 -13.92
N GLY A 13 18.31 -25.27 -13.77
CA GLY A 13 18.81 -26.40 -12.98
C GLY A 13 18.28 -26.38 -11.53
N ILE A 14 18.23 -27.56 -10.89
CA ILE A 14 17.67 -27.74 -9.53
C ILE A 14 18.23 -26.72 -8.54
N VAL A 15 19.53 -26.44 -8.54
CA VAL A 15 20.19 -25.48 -7.63
C VAL A 15 19.62 -24.05 -7.78
N LYS A 16 19.34 -23.59 -9.01
CA LYS A 16 18.73 -22.26 -9.24
C LYS A 16 17.29 -22.20 -8.70
N ARG A 17 16.53 -23.29 -8.79
CA ARG A 17 15.15 -23.33 -8.25
C ARG A 17 15.11 -23.23 -6.74
N TRP A 18 16.04 -23.83 -6.01
CA TRP A 18 16.15 -23.73 -4.57
C TRP A 18 16.55 -22.32 -4.11
N GLY A 19 17.49 -21.68 -4.78
CA GLY A 19 17.90 -20.30 -4.49
C GLY A 19 16.71 -19.32 -4.58
N TRP A 20 15.89 -19.42 -5.60
CA TRP A 20 14.71 -18.54 -5.76
C TRP A 20 13.64 -18.77 -4.69
N ARG A 21 13.40 -20.02 -4.29
CA ARG A 21 12.48 -20.35 -3.20
C ARG A 21 12.93 -19.77 -1.88
N ILE A 22 14.21 -19.87 -1.56
CA ILE A 22 14.76 -19.31 -0.32
C ILE A 22 14.58 -17.77 -0.30
N LEU A 23 14.91 -17.08 -1.39
CA LEU A 23 14.73 -15.62 -1.47
C LEU A 23 13.26 -15.20 -1.34
N ALA A 24 12.33 -15.93 -1.97
CA ALA A 24 10.90 -15.64 -1.86
C ALA A 24 10.38 -15.83 -0.42
N ILE A 25 10.80 -16.93 0.25
CA ILE A 25 10.44 -17.18 1.65
C ILE A 25 11.04 -16.10 2.57
N LEU A 26 12.30 -15.72 2.36
CA LEU A 26 12.94 -14.65 3.13
C LEU A 26 12.23 -13.30 2.90
N GLN A 27 11.86 -12.98 1.66
CA GLN A 27 11.08 -11.78 1.36
C GLN A 27 9.74 -11.79 2.09
N ALA A 28 9.02 -12.91 2.04
CA ALA A 28 7.74 -13.04 2.76
C ALA A 28 7.91 -12.86 4.27
N ALA A 29 8.93 -13.49 4.86
CA ALA A 29 9.23 -13.35 6.28
C ALA A 29 9.55 -11.89 6.67
N LEU A 30 10.33 -11.18 5.85
CA LEU A 30 10.65 -9.77 6.08
C LEU A 30 9.41 -8.88 5.96
N LEU A 31 8.51 -9.13 4.99
CA LEU A 31 7.24 -8.41 4.87
C LEU A 31 6.33 -8.63 6.08
N ILE A 32 6.24 -9.87 6.58
CA ILE A 32 5.52 -10.18 7.82
C ILE A 32 6.14 -9.44 9.01
N LEU A 33 7.47 -9.39 9.10
CA LEU A 33 8.17 -8.64 10.16
C LEU A 33 7.87 -7.13 10.09
N VAL A 34 7.74 -6.55 8.90
CA VAL A 34 7.28 -5.14 8.74
C VAL A 34 5.87 -4.97 9.32
N GLY A 35 4.95 -5.89 9.02
CA GLY A 35 3.60 -5.88 9.60
C GLY A 35 3.60 -6.02 11.12
N LEU A 36 4.39 -6.96 11.67
CA LEU A 36 4.54 -7.15 13.12
C LEU A 36 5.17 -5.93 13.81
N ALA A 37 6.14 -5.28 13.16
CA ALA A 37 6.74 -4.04 13.67
C ALA A 37 5.68 -2.91 13.76
N ALA A 38 4.78 -2.80 12.78
CA ALA A 38 3.67 -1.85 12.82
C ALA A 38 2.74 -2.11 14.02
N VAL A 39 2.39 -3.38 14.28
CA VAL A 39 1.60 -3.78 15.46
C VAL A 39 2.35 -3.45 16.75
N ALA A 40 3.65 -3.75 16.83
CA ALA A 40 4.47 -3.43 18.00
C ALA A 40 4.59 -1.92 18.25
N VAL A 41 4.64 -1.10 17.20
CA VAL A 41 4.58 0.37 17.32
C VAL A 41 3.20 0.80 17.83
N ALA A 42 2.12 0.28 17.26
CA ALA A 42 0.75 0.61 17.66
C ALA A 42 0.49 0.24 19.13
N SER A 43 1.03 -0.88 19.63
CA SER A 43 0.87 -1.33 21.02
C SER A 43 1.50 -0.38 22.05
N ARG A 44 2.40 0.52 21.61
CA ARG A 44 2.99 1.55 22.49
C ARG A 44 2.07 2.76 22.68
N TYR A 45 1.02 2.88 21.88
CA TYR A 45 0.01 3.91 22.07
C TYR A 45 -0.98 3.45 23.15
N GLY A 46 -0.99 4.10 24.28
CA GLY A 46 -1.87 3.79 25.41
C GLY A 46 -3.36 3.80 25.02
N GLY A 47 -4.21 3.19 25.83
CA GLY A 47 -5.66 3.24 25.68
C GLY A 47 -6.21 2.27 24.61
N ARG A 48 -7.11 2.75 23.72
CA ARG A 48 -7.88 1.90 22.79
C ARG A 48 -7.19 1.69 21.43
N TRP A 49 -5.88 1.42 21.38
CA TRP A 49 -5.18 1.24 20.11
C TRP A 49 -5.65 0.00 19.32
N LEU A 50 -5.92 -1.12 20.03
CA LEU A 50 -6.23 -2.40 19.38
C LEU A 50 -7.54 -2.37 18.54
N PRO A 51 -8.67 -1.84 19.02
CA PRO A 51 -9.86 -1.71 18.18
C PRO A 51 -9.62 -0.87 16.91
N PHE A 52 -8.82 0.19 17.00
CA PHE A 52 -8.48 1.01 15.83
C PHE A 52 -7.56 0.29 14.87
N LEU A 53 -6.55 -0.44 15.36
CA LEU A 53 -5.67 -1.27 14.52
C LEU A 53 -6.48 -2.32 13.76
N LEU A 54 -7.37 -3.05 14.44
CA LEU A 54 -8.23 -4.06 13.81
C LEU A 54 -9.21 -3.43 12.81
N ALA A 55 -9.76 -2.26 13.12
CA ALA A 55 -10.62 -1.53 12.20
C ALA A 55 -9.87 -1.06 10.94
N GLY A 56 -8.60 -0.67 11.08
CA GLY A 56 -7.75 -0.34 9.94
C GLY A 56 -7.45 -1.54 9.04
N ALA A 57 -7.11 -2.68 9.65
CA ALA A 57 -6.90 -3.93 8.92
C ALA A 57 -8.18 -4.37 8.17
N ALA A 58 -9.34 -4.34 8.85
CA ALA A 58 -10.63 -4.68 8.25
C ALA A 58 -11.03 -3.70 7.13
N GLY A 59 -10.83 -2.40 7.33
CA GLY A 59 -11.11 -1.37 6.35
C GLY A 59 -10.27 -1.54 5.08
N TRP A 60 -8.98 -1.89 5.23
CA TRP A 60 -8.11 -2.19 4.10
C TRP A 60 -8.57 -3.44 3.34
N VAL A 61 -8.91 -4.53 4.04
CA VAL A 61 -9.43 -5.77 3.41
C VAL A 61 -10.72 -5.46 2.62
N LEU A 62 -11.64 -4.69 3.21
CA LEU A 62 -12.86 -4.28 2.51
C LEU A 62 -12.54 -3.46 1.26
N ALA A 63 -11.58 -2.54 1.33
CA ALA A 63 -11.13 -1.77 0.18
C ALA A 63 -10.57 -2.68 -0.93
N GLN A 64 -9.83 -3.76 -0.58
CA GLN A 64 -9.36 -4.74 -1.58
C GLN A 64 -10.52 -5.48 -2.24
N VAL A 65 -11.54 -5.87 -1.48
CA VAL A 65 -12.75 -6.51 -2.04
C VAL A 65 -13.46 -5.58 -3.02
N LEU A 66 -13.62 -4.30 -2.67
CA LEU A 66 -14.22 -3.29 -3.57
C LEU A 66 -13.38 -3.08 -4.84
N LYS A 67 -12.06 -2.94 -4.69
CA LYS A 67 -11.13 -2.81 -5.83
C LYS A 67 -11.20 -4.03 -6.74
N ALA A 68 -11.20 -5.23 -6.16
CA ALA A 68 -11.33 -6.47 -6.91
C ALA A 68 -12.67 -6.55 -7.66
N GLY A 69 -13.79 -6.20 -7.00
CA GLY A 69 -15.10 -6.17 -7.61
C GLY A 69 -15.21 -5.27 -8.84
N LEU A 70 -14.46 -4.14 -8.83
CA LEU A 70 -14.42 -3.20 -9.96
C LEU A 70 -13.40 -3.59 -11.03
N SER A 71 -12.26 -4.17 -10.66
CA SER A 71 -11.16 -4.45 -11.59
C SER A 71 -11.21 -5.84 -12.21
N LEU A 72 -11.72 -6.87 -11.50
CA LEU A 72 -11.78 -8.23 -12.02
C LEU A 72 -12.64 -8.39 -13.28
N PRO A 73 -13.83 -7.76 -13.41
CA PRO A 73 -14.59 -7.82 -14.66
C PRO A 73 -13.84 -7.25 -15.85
N LEU A 74 -13.04 -6.19 -15.64
CA LEU A 74 -12.22 -5.58 -16.68
C LEU A 74 -11.03 -6.48 -17.04
N ALA A 75 -10.43 -7.15 -16.06
CA ALA A 75 -9.29 -8.04 -16.26
C ALA A 75 -9.68 -9.43 -16.79
N ALA A 76 -10.93 -9.87 -16.61
CA ALA A 76 -11.42 -11.18 -17.04
C ALA A 76 -11.42 -11.36 -18.56
N ASN A 77 -11.56 -10.25 -19.32
CA ASN A 77 -11.45 -10.28 -20.78
C ASN A 77 -10.03 -9.85 -21.19
N PRO A 78 -9.22 -10.74 -21.84
CA PRO A 78 -7.85 -10.42 -22.23
C PRO A 78 -7.72 -9.19 -23.15
N ALA A 79 -8.71 -8.96 -24.05
CA ALA A 79 -8.69 -7.81 -24.94
C ALA A 79 -8.92 -6.50 -24.15
N THR A 80 -9.88 -6.51 -23.21
CA THR A 80 -10.14 -5.36 -22.32
C THR A 80 -8.93 -5.08 -21.42
N ALA A 81 -8.33 -6.13 -20.83
CA ALA A 81 -7.14 -6.01 -20.00
C ALA A 81 -5.96 -5.40 -20.78
N ALA A 82 -5.70 -5.89 -22.00
CA ALA A 82 -4.65 -5.37 -22.88
C ALA A 82 -4.92 -3.90 -23.28
N ALA A 83 -6.16 -3.56 -23.67
CA ALA A 83 -6.55 -2.20 -23.99
C ALA A 83 -6.39 -1.25 -22.79
N MET A 84 -6.78 -1.70 -21.59
CA MET A 84 -6.63 -0.93 -20.37
C MET A 84 -5.16 -0.64 -20.05
N VAL A 85 -4.29 -1.65 -20.07
CA VAL A 85 -2.85 -1.50 -19.78
C VAL A 85 -2.15 -0.65 -20.83
N SER A 86 -2.54 -0.73 -22.12
CA SER A 86 -1.97 0.10 -23.17
C SER A 86 -2.41 1.56 -23.07
N SER A 87 -3.54 1.85 -22.42
CA SER A 87 -4.07 3.20 -22.25
C SER A 87 -3.14 4.07 -21.40
N VAL A 88 -2.98 5.33 -21.77
CA VAL A 88 -2.29 6.35 -20.96
C VAL A 88 -3.02 6.66 -19.64
N TRP A 89 -4.31 6.30 -19.56
CA TRP A 89 -5.13 6.47 -18.35
C TRP A 89 -4.97 5.34 -17.32
N PHE A 90 -4.28 4.24 -17.67
CA PHE A 90 -4.08 3.13 -16.73
C PHE A 90 -3.44 3.56 -15.40
N PRO A 91 -2.36 4.37 -15.37
CA PRO A 91 -1.77 4.81 -14.10
C PRO A 91 -2.74 5.64 -13.25
N VAL A 92 -3.56 6.48 -13.91
CA VAL A 92 -4.58 7.29 -13.20
C VAL A 92 -5.65 6.39 -12.59
N PHE A 93 -6.16 5.42 -13.33
CA PHE A 93 -7.12 4.44 -12.82
C PHE A 93 -6.52 3.62 -11.66
N ALA A 94 -5.28 3.12 -11.84
CA ALA A 94 -4.57 2.34 -10.83
C ALA A 94 -4.29 3.13 -9.54
N ALA A 95 -4.23 4.46 -9.61
CA ALA A 95 -4.00 5.32 -8.45
C ALA A 95 -5.29 5.86 -7.82
N VAL A 96 -6.30 6.21 -8.63
CA VAL A 96 -7.57 6.77 -8.11
C VAL A 96 -8.35 5.72 -7.32
N LEU A 97 -8.40 4.49 -7.81
CA LEU A 97 -9.22 3.44 -7.19
C LEU A 97 -8.75 3.09 -5.77
N PRO A 98 -7.43 2.84 -5.50
CA PRO A 98 -6.93 2.68 -4.14
C PRO A 98 -7.13 3.94 -3.29
N ALA A 99 -6.79 5.12 -3.81
CA ALA A 99 -6.91 6.36 -3.07
C ALA A 99 -8.34 6.60 -2.54
N LEU A 100 -9.36 6.29 -3.33
CA LEU A 100 -10.75 6.39 -2.88
C LEU A 100 -11.14 5.26 -1.92
N ALA A 101 -10.90 4.00 -2.32
CA ALA A 101 -11.37 2.84 -1.56
C ALA A 101 -10.69 2.74 -0.19
N GLU A 102 -9.38 2.94 -0.13
CA GLU A 102 -8.60 2.76 1.10
C GLU A 102 -8.72 3.95 2.04
N GLU A 103 -8.78 5.20 1.52
CA GLU A 103 -8.99 6.35 2.41
C GLU A 103 -10.42 6.37 2.98
N LEU A 104 -11.43 6.00 2.19
CA LEU A 104 -12.78 5.80 2.73
C LEU A 104 -12.82 4.63 3.72
N GLY A 105 -12.11 3.54 3.42
CA GLY A 105 -11.96 2.39 4.32
C GLY A 105 -11.34 2.74 5.67
N LYS A 106 -10.48 3.76 5.73
CA LYS A 106 -9.91 4.32 6.96
C LYS A 106 -10.81 5.38 7.61
N TYR A 107 -11.34 6.30 6.81
CA TYR A 107 -12.15 7.40 7.31
C TYR A 107 -13.45 6.95 7.98
N VAL A 108 -14.18 6.00 7.37
CA VAL A 108 -15.47 5.54 7.88
C VAL A 108 -15.37 4.94 9.29
N PRO A 109 -14.45 3.99 9.58
CA PRO A 109 -14.24 3.51 10.94
C PRO A 109 -13.82 4.61 11.92
N LEU A 110 -12.92 5.52 11.53
CA LEU A 110 -12.51 6.65 12.38
C LEU A 110 -13.69 7.54 12.77
N ARG A 111 -14.57 7.79 11.80
CA ARG A 111 -15.78 8.59 12.02
C ARG A 111 -16.79 7.87 12.89
N TRP A 112 -17.02 6.57 12.64
CA TRP A 112 -17.99 5.75 13.38
C TRP A 112 -17.54 5.50 14.82
N MET A 113 -16.26 5.18 15.03
CA MET A 113 -15.67 4.95 16.35
C MET A 113 -15.40 6.25 17.13
N ARG A 114 -15.73 7.41 16.54
CA ARG A 114 -15.56 8.74 17.15
C ARG A 114 -14.13 8.96 17.63
N VAL A 115 -13.17 8.90 16.69
CA VAL A 115 -11.75 9.17 16.98
C VAL A 115 -11.57 10.50 17.73
N GLN A 116 -10.78 10.48 18.82
CA GLN A 116 -10.53 11.64 19.69
C GLN A 116 -9.05 11.99 19.83
N ALA A 117 -8.16 11.05 19.46
CA ALA A 117 -6.72 11.21 19.62
C ALA A 117 -5.98 10.79 18.36
N ARG A 118 -4.85 11.45 18.11
CA ARG A 118 -3.96 11.14 16.98
C ARG A 118 -3.46 9.68 17.03
N GLU A 119 -3.18 9.19 18.21
CA GLU A 119 -2.68 7.83 18.46
C GLU A 119 -3.67 6.76 18.00
N GLN A 120 -4.96 7.02 18.12
CA GLN A 120 -6.03 6.15 17.59
C GLN A 120 -6.00 6.12 16.05
N ALA A 121 -5.86 7.28 15.42
CA ALA A 121 -5.74 7.37 13.97
C ALA A 121 -4.44 6.70 13.46
N LEU A 122 -3.31 6.91 14.16
CA LEU A 122 -2.06 6.21 13.86
C LEU A 122 -2.21 4.70 13.96
N ALA A 123 -2.83 4.20 15.04
CA ALA A 123 -3.06 2.77 15.23
C ALA A 123 -3.89 2.17 14.08
N LEU A 124 -4.92 2.89 13.61
CA LEU A 124 -5.74 2.47 12.48
C LEU A 124 -4.91 2.41 11.19
N GLY A 125 -4.12 3.44 10.89
CA GLY A 125 -3.25 3.45 9.70
C GLY A 125 -2.19 2.35 9.74
N LEU A 126 -1.59 2.11 10.92
CA LEU A 126 -0.65 1.00 11.13
C LEU A 126 -1.31 -0.36 10.92
N GLY A 127 -2.58 -0.52 11.31
CA GLY A 127 -3.37 -1.73 11.05
C GLY A 127 -3.60 -1.97 9.56
N ALA A 128 -3.95 -0.92 8.82
CA ALA A 128 -4.11 -0.99 7.36
C ALA A 128 -2.81 -1.39 6.67
N GLY A 129 -1.69 -0.72 6.99
CA GLY A 129 -0.39 -1.04 6.41
C GLY A 129 0.15 -2.42 6.83
N ALA A 130 -0.10 -2.84 8.09
CA ALA A 130 0.32 -4.16 8.56
C ALA A 130 -0.35 -5.30 7.80
N ILE A 131 -1.67 -5.24 7.62
CA ILE A 131 -2.41 -6.27 6.87
C ILE A 131 -2.01 -6.29 5.40
N GLU A 132 -1.74 -5.13 4.80
CA GLU A 132 -1.23 -5.04 3.44
C GLU A 132 0.12 -5.74 3.30
N ALA A 133 1.07 -5.48 4.20
CA ALA A 133 2.38 -6.14 4.17
C ALA A 133 2.26 -7.67 4.27
N VAL A 134 1.38 -8.17 5.16
CA VAL A 134 1.07 -9.60 5.30
C VAL A 134 0.40 -10.14 4.03
N PHE A 135 -0.57 -9.42 3.47
CA PHE A 135 -1.28 -9.84 2.26
C PHE A 135 -0.33 -10.01 1.07
N LEU A 136 0.65 -9.13 0.92
CA LEU A 136 1.67 -9.23 -0.14
C LEU A 136 2.71 -10.34 0.12
N ALA A 137 2.87 -10.80 1.36
CA ALA A 137 3.69 -11.95 1.67
C ALA A 137 3.03 -13.29 1.27
N LEU A 138 1.70 -13.39 1.28
CA LEU A 138 0.98 -14.63 1.03
C LEU A 138 1.28 -15.29 -0.33
N PRO A 139 1.26 -14.57 -1.47
CA PRO A 139 1.61 -15.17 -2.77
C PRO A 139 3.03 -15.74 -2.80
N LEU A 140 3.98 -15.10 -2.08
CA LEU A 140 5.37 -15.57 -2.00
C LEU A 140 5.49 -16.88 -1.21
N LEU A 141 4.65 -17.07 -0.19
CA LEU A 141 4.59 -18.32 0.58
C LEU A 141 3.87 -19.42 -0.19
N LEU A 142 2.76 -19.09 -0.86
CA LEU A 142 1.94 -20.05 -1.58
C LEU A 142 2.60 -20.48 -2.91
N ASN A 143 3.31 -19.57 -3.57
CA ASN A 143 4.02 -19.84 -4.81
C ASN A 143 5.41 -19.16 -4.82
N PRO A 144 6.41 -19.75 -4.13
CA PRO A 144 7.74 -19.16 -4.01
C PRO A 144 8.49 -18.94 -5.34
N VAL A 145 8.03 -19.56 -6.44
CA VAL A 145 8.64 -19.40 -7.77
C VAL A 145 8.17 -18.11 -8.45
N ALA A 146 7.02 -17.56 -8.06
CA ALA A 146 6.45 -16.35 -8.64
C ALA A 146 7.00 -15.05 -8.02
N GLY A 147 7.80 -15.16 -6.95
CA GLY A 147 8.32 -13.99 -6.22
C GLY A 147 9.57 -13.39 -6.86
N THR A 148 10.10 -12.38 -6.18
CA THR A 148 11.38 -11.74 -6.54
C THR A 148 12.54 -12.74 -6.48
N THR A 149 13.30 -12.78 -7.55
CA THR A 149 14.42 -13.73 -7.69
C THR A 149 15.78 -13.10 -7.41
N THR A 150 15.83 -11.83 -7.03
CA THR A 150 17.07 -11.10 -6.75
C THR A 150 17.08 -10.51 -5.35
N LEU A 151 18.25 -10.46 -4.73
CA LEU A 151 18.45 -9.81 -3.42
C LEU A 151 18.05 -8.32 -3.47
N VAL A 152 18.43 -7.62 -4.54
CA VAL A 152 18.08 -6.20 -4.71
C VAL A 152 16.56 -6.00 -4.74
N GLY A 153 15.83 -6.81 -5.53
CA GLY A 153 14.37 -6.73 -5.59
C GLY A 153 13.71 -7.04 -4.24
N MET A 154 14.25 -8.00 -3.47
CA MET A 154 13.80 -8.27 -2.11
C MET A 154 13.98 -7.06 -1.19
N LEU A 155 15.15 -6.41 -1.22
CA LEU A 155 15.45 -5.24 -0.40
C LEU A 155 14.56 -4.04 -0.78
N ILE A 156 14.35 -3.79 -2.08
CA ILE A 156 13.43 -2.76 -2.57
C ILE A 156 12.01 -3.04 -2.06
N SER A 157 11.52 -4.28 -2.15
CA SER A 157 10.19 -4.64 -1.67
C SER A 157 10.00 -4.41 -0.17
N VAL A 158 10.99 -4.72 0.66
CA VAL A 158 10.96 -4.46 2.10
C VAL A 158 11.00 -2.96 2.40
N TRP A 159 11.84 -2.21 1.71
CA TRP A 159 11.91 -0.75 1.78
C TRP A 159 10.57 -0.12 1.44
N GLU A 160 10.02 -0.45 0.28
CA GLU A 160 8.73 0.04 -0.20
C GLU A 160 7.62 -0.22 0.82
N ARG A 161 7.52 -1.45 1.34
CA ARG A 161 6.47 -1.80 2.33
C ARG A 161 6.64 -1.08 3.66
N SER A 162 7.86 -0.85 4.10
CA SER A 162 8.11 -0.07 5.31
C SER A 162 7.59 1.37 5.18
N TRP A 163 7.81 1.99 4.01
CA TRP A 163 7.31 3.32 3.74
C TRP A 163 5.81 3.36 3.43
N ALA A 164 5.24 2.33 2.80
CA ALA A 164 3.81 2.22 2.61
C ALA A 164 3.07 2.13 3.94
N VAL A 165 3.54 1.31 4.90
CA VAL A 165 3.01 1.27 6.27
C VAL A 165 3.08 2.65 6.93
N THR A 166 4.20 3.35 6.78
CA THR A 166 4.40 4.71 7.33
C THR A 166 3.46 5.71 6.65
N LEU A 167 3.23 5.59 5.35
CA LEU A 167 2.30 6.42 4.59
C LEU A 167 0.85 6.21 5.06
N HIS A 168 0.41 4.94 5.21
CA HIS A 168 -0.90 4.64 5.78
C HIS A 168 -1.10 5.25 7.16
N ALA A 169 -0.10 5.17 8.04
CA ALA A 169 -0.14 5.80 9.35
C ALA A 169 -0.27 7.33 9.24
N GLY A 170 0.50 7.96 8.35
CA GLY A 170 0.45 9.39 8.10
C GLY A 170 -0.90 9.86 7.57
N MET A 171 -1.41 9.20 6.52
CA MET A 171 -2.72 9.52 5.93
C MET A 171 -3.86 9.31 6.93
N ALA A 172 -3.84 8.23 7.72
CA ALA A 172 -4.84 7.99 8.75
C ALA A 172 -4.88 9.11 9.81
N THR A 173 -3.76 9.83 10.07
CA THR A 173 -3.80 11.01 10.96
C THR A 173 -4.56 12.18 10.34
N LEU A 174 -4.53 12.34 9.02
CA LEU A 174 -5.32 13.34 8.29
C LEU A 174 -6.79 12.94 8.26
N ASP A 175 -7.10 11.66 7.98
CA ASP A 175 -8.45 11.10 8.00
C ASP A 175 -9.08 11.21 9.39
N GLY A 176 -8.31 10.88 10.44
CA GLY A 176 -8.73 11.02 11.82
C GLY A 176 -9.05 12.47 12.20
N PHE A 177 -8.19 13.39 11.77
CA PHE A 177 -8.45 14.81 11.96
C PHE A 177 -9.67 15.28 11.16
N ALA A 178 -9.85 14.82 9.92
CA ALA A 178 -11.04 15.10 9.12
C ALA A 178 -12.32 14.60 9.82
N ALA A 179 -12.29 13.40 10.38
CA ALA A 179 -13.40 12.78 11.08
C ALA A 179 -13.74 13.51 12.40
N CYS A 180 -12.71 13.85 13.20
CA CYS A 180 -12.85 14.52 14.49
C CYS A 180 -13.32 15.98 14.31
N ALA A 181 -12.64 16.75 13.47
CA ALA A 181 -12.92 18.17 13.25
C ALA A 181 -14.06 18.43 12.25
N ARG A 182 -14.64 17.38 11.64
CA ARG A 182 -15.66 17.46 10.57
C ARG A 182 -15.23 18.33 9.38
N ARG A 183 -13.96 18.23 8.99
CA ARG A 183 -13.36 19.03 7.91
C ARG A 183 -12.90 18.13 6.76
N GLY A 184 -13.81 17.85 5.81
CA GLY A 184 -13.61 16.95 4.67
C GLY A 184 -12.37 17.26 3.79
N ARG A 185 -11.87 18.50 3.80
CA ARG A 185 -10.65 18.87 3.06
C ARG A 185 -9.41 18.03 3.45
N TRP A 186 -9.35 17.51 4.67
CA TRP A 186 -8.23 16.70 5.13
C TRP A 186 -8.34 15.24 4.65
N LEU A 187 -9.56 14.73 4.50
CA LEU A 187 -9.80 13.48 3.78
C LEU A 187 -9.36 13.61 2.31
N LEU A 188 -9.74 14.72 1.65
CA LEU A 188 -9.28 14.98 0.27
C LEU A 188 -7.75 15.11 0.19
N ALA A 189 -7.10 15.69 1.20
CA ALA A 189 -5.64 15.74 1.26
C ALA A 189 -5.01 14.35 1.43
N ALA A 190 -5.60 13.47 2.24
CA ALA A 190 -5.16 12.08 2.36
C ALA A 190 -5.33 11.32 1.04
N MET A 191 -6.51 11.43 0.39
CA MET A 191 -6.76 10.85 -0.92
C MET A 191 -5.80 11.36 -2.00
N ALA A 192 -5.49 12.66 -2.01
CA ALA A 192 -4.52 13.23 -2.93
C ALA A 192 -3.10 12.72 -2.70
N ALA A 193 -2.68 12.59 -1.43
CA ALA A 193 -1.38 12.02 -1.09
C ALA A 193 -1.28 10.55 -1.52
N HIS A 194 -2.33 9.75 -1.31
CA HIS A 194 -2.41 8.36 -1.74
C HIS A 194 -2.34 8.27 -3.27
N PHE A 195 -3.17 9.04 -3.97
CA PHE A 195 -3.14 9.10 -5.43
C PHE A 195 -1.75 9.42 -5.98
N LEU A 196 -1.08 10.43 -5.39
CA LEU A 196 0.27 10.80 -5.80
C LEU A 196 1.31 9.72 -5.52
N ALA A 197 1.15 8.93 -4.45
CA ALA A 197 2.02 7.80 -4.16
C ALA A 197 1.85 6.67 -5.19
N ASP A 198 0.61 6.35 -5.56
CA ASP A 198 0.29 5.22 -6.44
C ASP A 198 0.46 5.53 -7.94
N LEU A 199 0.38 6.80 -8.33
CA LEU A 199 0.47 7.20 -9.75
C LEU A 199 1.81 6.76 -10.41
N PRO A 200 2.99 6.98 -9.80
CA PRO A 200 4.25 6.48 -10.34
C PRO A 200 4.32 4.93 -10.34
N ALA A 201 3.78 4.28 -9.31
CA ALA A 201 3.73 2.82 -9.24
C ALA A 201 2.84 2.24 -10.35
N GLY A 202 1.68 2.84 -10.63
CA GLY A 202 0.82 2.48 -11.76
C GLY A 202 1.52 2.66 -13.11
N GLN A 203 2.27 3.76 -13.28
CA GLN A 203 3.04 3.99 -14.51
C GLN A 203 4.20 2.98 -14.65
N TYR A 204 4.89 2.66 -13.56
CA TYR A 204 5.88 1.59 -13.53
C TYR A 204 5.28 0.25 -13.98
N GLN A 205 4.15 -0.16 -13.41
CA GLN A 205 3.45 -1.40 -13.77
C GLN A 205 3.07 -1.42 -15.25
N ARG A 206 2.54 -0.31 -15.77
CA ARG A 206 2.20 -0.17 -17.18
C ARG A 206 3.42 -0.38 -18.08
N LEU A 207 4.54 0.27 -17.79
CA LEU A 207 5.75 0.16 -18.61
C LEU A 207 6.37 -1.24 -18.54
N VAL A 208 6.33 -1.90 -17.38
CA VAL A 208 6.73 -3.32 -17.24
C VAL A 208 5.88 -4.22 -18.13
N ALA A 209 4.56 -4.07 -18.09
CA ALA A 209 3.63 -4.87 -18.89
C ALA A 209 3.82 -4.65 -20.40
N LEU A 210 4.09 -3.42 -20.82
CA LEU A 210 4.36 -3.06 -22.22
C LEU A 210 5.80 -3.33 -22.67
N ARG A 211 6.69 -3.75 -21.76
CA ARG A 211 8.15 -3.87 -21.99
C ARG A 211 8.75 -2.57 -22.57
N ALA A 212 8.23 -1.44 -22.14
CA ALA A 212 8.60 -0.12 -22.64
C ALA A 212 9.81 0.46 -21.89
N PRO A 213 10.55 1.41 -22.47
CA PRO A 213 11.64 2.10 -21.77
C PRO A 213 11.12 2.96 -20.62
N GLY A 214 12.01 3.33 -19.67
CA GLY A 214 11.69 4.20 -18.54
C GLY A 214 11.22 3.49 -17.28
N VAL A 215 11.16 2.15 -17.26
CA VAL A 215 10.77 1.35 -16.07
C VAL A 215 11.56 1.76 -14.83
N VAL A 216 12.89 1.84 -14.93
CA VAL A 216 13.76 2.19 -13.79
C VAL A 216 13.49 3.61 -13.30
N THR A 217 13.28 4.56 -14.21
CA THR A 217 12.97 5.96 -13.85
C THR A 217 11.71 6.05 -12.99
N TRP A 218 10.63 5.37 -13.39
CA TRP A 218 9.37 5.41 -12.63
C TRP A 218 9.43 4.62 -11.32
N LEU A 219 10.23 3.55 -11.27
CA LEU A 219 10.53 2.88 -10.01
C LEU A 219 11.24 3.84 -9.04
N VAL A 220 12.31 4.51 -9.47
CA VAL A 220 13.05 5.46 -8.63
C VAL A 220 12.16 6.62 -8.16
N ILE A 221 11.29 7.15 -9.05
CA ILE A 221 10.33 8.19 -8.68
C ILE A 221 9.39 7.69 -7.57
N ALA A 222 8.84 6.48 -7.69
CA ALA A 222 7.96 5.90 -6.67
C ALA A 222 8.69 5.74 -5.33
N GLU A 223 9.90 5.16 -5.36
CA GLU A 223 10.72 4.89 -4.17
C GLU A 223 11.18 6.14 -3.41
N ILE A 224 11.23 7.30 -4.06
CA ILE A 224 11.53 8.60 -3.45
C ILE A 224 10.26 9.29 -2.99
N LEU A 225 9.21 9.27 -3.81
CA LEU A 225 7.98 10.05 -3.55
C LEU A 225 7.20 9.49 -2.36
N VAL A 226 7.09 8.16 -2.24
CA VAL A 226 6.34 7.51 -1.13
C VAL A 226 6.92 7.90 0.24
N PRO A 227 8.24 7.80 0.51
CA PRO A 227 8.85 8.31 1.75
C PRO A 227 8.57 9.79 2.02
N LEU A 228 8.69 10.64 1.01
CA LEU A 228 8.43 12.08 1.15
C LEU A 228 6.98 12.37 1.53
N LEU A 229 6.02 11.72 0.87
CA LEU A 229 4.60 11.86 1.18
C LEU A 229 4.27 11.30 2.57
N ALA A 230 4.87 10.18 2.97
CA ALA A 230 4.70 9.59 4.30
C ALA A 230 5.15 10.56 5.40
N LEU A 231 6.35 11.12 5.27
CA LEU A 231 6.89 12.09 6.21
C LEU A 231 6.06 13.38 6.23
N ALA A 232 5.66 13.88 5.07
CA ALA A 232 4.81 15.07 4.96
C ALA A 232 3.44 14.86 5.63
N ALA A 233 2.79 13.71 5.39
CA ALA A 233 1.50 13.39 6.00
C ALA A 233 1.60 13.27 7.53
N LEU A 234 2.65 12.60 8.05
CA LEU A 234 2.91 12.50 9.48
C LEU A 234 3.17 13.87 10.13
N ALA A 235 4.00 14.71 9.50
CA ALA A 235 4.31 16.05 9.99
C ALA A 235 3.09 16.96 10.00
N LEU A 236 2.32 16.96 8.90
CA LEU A 236 1.09 17.73 8.78
C LEU A 236 0.04 17.27 9.79
N GLY A 237 -0.21 15.96 9.87
CA GLY A 237 -1.12 15.37 10.84
C GLY A 237 -0.74 15.73 12.27
N ARG A 238 0.54 15.59 12.66
CA ARG A 238 1.02 16.02 13.98
C ARG A 238 0.74 17.50 14.25
N GLY A 239 0.99 18.37 13.27
CA GLY A 239 0.74 19.80 13.38
C GLY A 239 -0.73 20.13 13.61
N LEU A 240 -1.63 19.46 12.88
CA LEU A 240 -3.08 19.64 13.01
C LEU A 240 -3.60 19.23 14.38
N TRP A 241 -3.22 18.05 14.86
CA TRP A 241 -3.65 17.54 16.16
C TRP A 241 -3.10 18.37 17.33
N ARG A 242 -1.87 18.86 17.24
CA ARG A 242 -1.31 19.78 18.25
C ARG A 242 -2.08 21.08 18.34
N LYS A 243 -2.42 21.68 17.21
CA LYS A 243 -3.22 22.94 17.19
C LYS A 243 -4.62 22.72 17.76
N ALA A 244 -5.24 21.57 17.49
CA ALA A 244 -6.57 21.26 18.02
C ALA A 244 -6.56 21.05 19.55
N GLY A 245 -5.54 20.35 20.09
CA GLY A 245 -5.41 20.16 21.54
C GLY A 245 -5.00 21.43 22.32
N ALA A 246 -4.43 22.41 21.64
CA ALA A 246 -4.09 23.71 22.23
C ALA A 246 -5.26 24.72 22.20
N ALA A 247 -6.34 24.45 21.45
CA ALA A 247 -7.54 25.29 21.49
C ALA A 247 -8.27 25.07 22.81
N PRO A 248 -8.67 26.16 23.54
CA PRO A 248 -9.51 26.03 24.73
C PRO A 248 -10.77 25.26 24.34
N GLY A 249 -11.09 24.22 25.12
CA GLY A 249 -12.31 23.46 24.92
C GLY A 249 -13.51 24.39 24.89
N PRO A 250 -14.59 24.06 24.15
CA PRO A 250 -15.82 24.85 24.23
C PRO A 250 -16.22 24.93 25.72
N ALA A 251 -16.46 26.16 26.20
CA ALA A 251 -16.99 26.37 27.53
C ALA A 251 -18.26 25.51 27.67
N GLN A 252 -18.25 24.64 28.69
CA GLN A 252 -19.36 23.75 28.99
C GLN A 252 -20.55 24.53 29.45
#